data_451abc0a01b304cd3c4267d0b333173d
#
_entry.id   451abc0a01b304cd3c4267d0b333173d
#
_cell.length_a   1.000
_cell.length_b   1.000
_cell.length_c   1.000
_cell.angle_alpha   90.00
_cell.angle_beta   90.00
_cell.angle_gamma   90.00
#
_symmetry.space_group_name_H-M   'P 1'
#
loop_
_entity.id
_entity.type
_entity.pdbx_description
1 polymer ?
#
loop_
_entity_poly.entity_id
_entity_poly.type
_entity_poly.pdbx_seq_one_letter_code
_entity_poly.pdbx_strand_id
1 'polypeptide(L)'
;MGKYFMKTKSKVKSACILLLLCTGILTMSGCSMGMGRETLENDVLRVGMHLDIDKMCYLSQEDNQPEGFEVELAGILADKMGMELEIVDTTEENLLKSLDGEVYDCVLSSVGLSQWNTIHYGHTRPYLDLSSVEEESGAEGDTQIAAFTRKGNSLADTLEEYLEELKEDGSLSQLSTKYFGEDLTI
;
A
#
# COMPACT_ATOMS: atom_id res chain seq x y z
N MET A 1 19.74 -2.21 -1.58
CA MET A 1 18.36 -2.00 -2.03
C MET A 1 17.89 -3.28 -2.70
N GLY A 2 17.09 -4.07 -2.03
CA GLY A 2 16.49 -5.29 -2.54
C GLY A 2 15.18 -4.97 -3.27
N LYS A 3 14.84 -5.77 -4.28
CA LYS A 3 13.56 -5.67 -5.00
C LYS A 3 12.88 -7.03 -4.96
N TYR A 4 11.63 -7.04 -4.55
CA TYR A 4 10.82 -8.25 -4.42
C TYR A 4 9.55 -8.12 -5.23
N PHE A 5 9.32 -9.05 -6.16
CA PHE A 5 8.08 -9.14 -6.94
C PHE A 5 7.15 -10.17 -6.32
N MET A 6 5.96 -9.74 -5.94
CA MET A 6 4.93 -10.62 -5.42
C MET A 6 3.88 -10.87 -6.50
N LYS A 7 3.75 -12.13 -6.95
CA LYS A 7 2.66 -12.54 -7.85
C LYS A 7 1.37 -12.70 -7.07
N THR A 8 0.47 -11.76 -7.25
CA THR A 8 -0.90 -11.87 -6.76
C THR A 8 -1.62 -12.97 -7.54
N LYS A 9 -2.32 -13.85 -6.83
CA LYS A 9 -3.09 -14.94 -7.44
C LYS A 9 -4.44 -14.41 -7.92
N SER A 10 -4.47 -13.67 -9.00
CA SER A 10 -5.73 -13.34 -9.68
C SER A 10 -6.41 -14.62 -10.13
N LYS A 11 -7.52 -15.00 -9.50
CA LYS A 11 -8.42 -16.04 -9.96
C LYS A 11 -9.27 -15.50 -11.11
N VAL A 12 -8.69 -15.36 -12.28
CA VAL A 12 -9.46 -15.17 -13.50
C VAL A 12 -10.24 -16.46 -13.76
N LYS A 13 -11.51 -16.45 -13.40
CA LYS A 13 -12.44 -17.47 -13.84
C LYS A 13 -12.69 -17.28 -15.33
N SER A 14 -11.98 -18.07 -16.15
CA SER A 14 -12.23 -18.21 -17.58
C SER A 14 -13.65 -18.77 -17.77
N ALA A 15 -14.61 -17.92 -18.08
CA ALA A 15 -15.89 -18.33 -18.61
C ALA A 15 -15.87 -18.08 -20.11
N CYS A 16 -15.58 -19.13 -20.87
CA CYS A 16 -15.89 -19.19 -22.30
C CYS A 16 -17.40 -19.04 -22.48
N ILE A 17 -17.85 -18.00 -23.14
CA ILE A 17 -19.13 -17.97 -23.86
C ILE A 17 -18.88 -17.42 -25.25
N LEU A 18 -19.21 -18.27 -26.18
CA LEU A 18 -19.16 -18.11 -27.61
C LEU A 18 -20.43 -17.40 -28.11
N LEU A 19 -20.28 -16.61 -29.14
CA LEU A 19 -21.23 -16.23 -30.23
C LEU A 19 -22.15 -15.01 -30.06
N LEU A 20 -21.97 -14.13 -30.98
CA LEU A 20 -22.80 -13.58 -32.06
C LEU A 20 -23.04 -12.05 -32.07
N LEU A 21 -22.40 -11.47 -33.07
CA LEU A 21 -22.89 -10.52 -34.11
C LEU A 21 -23.56 -9.19 -33.74
N CYS A 22 -22.90 -8.18 -34.29
CA CYS A 22 -23.44 -6.95 -34.92
C CYS A 22 -23.95 -5.81 -34.03
N THR A 23 -23.28 -4.77 -34.18
CA THR A 23 -23.62 -3.37 -34.54
C THR A 23 -22.96 -2.35 -33.65
N GLY A 24 -22.18 -1.52 -34.30
CA GLY A 24 -21.84 -0.13 -34.05
C GLY A 24 -21.95 0.41 -32.62
N ILE A 25 -20.83 0.47 -31.91
CA ILE A 25 -20.73 1.31 -30.73
C ILE A 25 -19.60 2.28 -30.96
N LEU A 26 -19.98 3.56 -31.01
CA LEU A 26 -19.07 4.68 -30.86
C LEU A 26 -18.16 4.43 -29.67
N THR A 27 -16.88 4.30 -29.93
CA THR A 27 -15.84 4.41 -28.88
C THR A 27 -15.83 5.86 -28.43
N MET A 28 -16.54 6.15 -27.36
CA MET A 28 -16.22 7.33 -26.56
C MET A 28 -14.87 7.08 -25.93
N SER A 29 -13.81 7.49 -26.63
CA SER A 29 -12.52 7.73 -26.02
C SER A 29 -12.73 8.83 -24.98
N GLY A 30 -12.97 8.44 -23.75
CA GLY A 30 -12.86 9.33 -22.60
C GLY A 30 -11.43 9.84 -22.56
N CYS A 31 -11.22 11.07 -23.04
CA CYS A 31 -10.01 11.80 -22.75
C CYS A 31 -9.91 11.94 -21.22
N SER A 32 -9.15 11.10 -20.58
CA SER A 32 -8.61 11.36 -19.25
C SER A 32 -7.73 12.59 -19.38
N MET A 33 -8.29 13.75 -19.07
CA MET A 33 -7.52 14.99 -18.96
C MET A 33 -6.54 14.82 -17.77
N GLY A 34 -5.29 14.70 -18.09
CA GLY A 34 -4.09 15.07 -17.35
C GLY A 34 -4.16 15.26 -15.83
N MET A 35 -4.50 14.21 -15.08
CA MET A 35 -4.01 14.07 -13.73
C MET A 35 -2.67 13.33 -13.82
N GLY A 36 -1.68 13.84 -13.09
CA GLY A 36 -0.33 13.29 -13.09
C GLY A 36 -0.39 11.77 -12.84
N ARG A 37 0.52 11.03 -13.46
CA ARG A 37 0.60 9.59 -13.27
C ARG A 37 0.57 9.27 -11.79
N GLU A 38 -0.41 8.48 -11.37
CA GLU A 38 -0.52 8.01 -9.99
C GLU A 38 0.70 7.15 -9.62
N THR A 39 1.11 6.25 -10.53
CA THR A 39 2.26 5.38 -10.38
C THR A 39 3.36 5.69 -11.41
N LEU A 40 4.59 5.35 -11.08
CA LEU A 40 5.78 5.56 -11.92
C LEU A 40 5.76 4.66 -13.17
N GLU A 41 5.20 3.47 -13.03
CA GLU A 41 5.06 2.50 -14.09
C GLU A 41 3.60 2.02 -14.18
N ASN A 42 3.12 1.80 -15.40
CA ASN A 42 1.79 1.26 -15.59
C ASN A 42 1.75 -0.19 -15.05
N ASP A 43 0.60 -0.57 -14.49
CA ASP A 43 0.34 -1.93 -14.01
C ASP A 43 1.25 -2.43 -12.87
N VAL A 44 2.09 -1.56 -12.27
CA VAL A 44 2.96 -1.88 -11.13
C VAL A 44 2.79 -0.85 -10.03
N LEU A 45 2.47 -1.30 -8.82
CA LEU A 45 2.54 -0.51 -7.60
C LEU A 45 3.89 -0.78 -6.91
N ARG A 46 4.77 0.23 -6.87
CA ARG A 46 6.04 0.16 -6.15
C ARG A 46 5.88 0.72 -4.76
N VAL A 47 6.18 -0.10 -3.76
CA VAL A 47 6.05 0.26 -2.35
C VAL A 47 7.42 0.24 -1.67
N GLY A 48 7.83 1.37 -1.11
CA GLY A 48 9.02 1.48 -0.28
C GLY A 48 8.75 0.92 1.12
N MET A 49 9.60 0.00 1.58
CA MET A 49 9.53 -0.60 2.91
C MET A 49 10.91 -0.71 3.53
N HIS A 50 10.99 -0.63 4.86
CA HIS A 50 12.14 -1.04 5.66
C HIS A 50 11.86 -2.42 6.23
N LEU A 51 12.41 -3.47 5.59
CA LEU A 51 12.09 -4.87 5.89
C LEU A 51 12.83 -5.40 7.12
N ASP A 52 12.74 -4.69 8.24
CA ASP A 52 13.31 -5.04 9.55
C ASP A 52 12.38 -4.62 10.72
N ILE A 53 11.06 -4.48 10.45
CA ILE A 53 10.08 -4.07 11.46
C ILE A 53 9.16 -5.25 11.77
N ASP A 54 9.35 -5.85 12.94
CA ASP A 54 8.61 -7.04 13.38
C ASP A 54 7.10 -6.85 13.27
N LYS A 55 6.39 -7.89 12.82
CA LYS A 55 4.95 -7.93 12.53
C LYS A 55 4.47 -6.95 11.45
N MET A 56 5.15 -5.83 11.22
CA MET A 56 4.76 -4.83 10.23
C MET A 56 5.27 -5.15 8.84
N CYS A 57 6.58 -5.11 8.64
CA CYS A 57 7.21 -5.47 7.38
C CYS A 57 8.65 -5.98 7.64
N TYR A 58 8.91 -7.24 7.37
CA TYR A 58 10.18 -7.90 7.66
C TYR A 58 10.51 -8.97 6.61
N LEU A 59 11.76 -9.45 6.61
CA LEU A 59 12.15 -10.60 5.82
C LEU A 59 11.95 -11.89 6.62
N SER A 60 11.17 -12.82 6.05
CA SER A 60 10.98 -14.15 6.60
C SER A 60 12.31 -14.88 6.76
N GLN A 61 12.52 -15.54 7.90
CA GLN A 61 13.72 -16.33 8.16
C GLN A 61 13.74 -17.66 7.38
N GLU A 62 12.59 -18.11 6.85
CA GLU A 62 12.47 -19.38 6.15
C GLU A 62 12.92 -19.28 4.70
N ASP A 63 12.46 -18.25 3.98
CA ASP A 63 12.64 -18.11 2.53
C ASP A 63 13.18 -16.74 2.09
N ASN A 64 13.44 -15.85 3.05
CA ASN A 64 13.92 -14.48 2.80
C ASN A 64 12.98 -13.66 1.91
N GLN A 65 11.66 -13.93 2.01
CA GLN A 65 10.64 -13.15 1.34
C GLN A 65 10.04 -12.11 2.30
N PRO A 66 9.54 -10.98 1.77
CA PRO A 66 8.83 -10.01 2.58
C PRO A 66 7.56 -10.59 3.20
N GLU A 67 7.40 -10.38 4.51
CA GLU A 67 6.21 -10.76 5.29
C GLU A 67 5.82 -9.62 6.25
N GLY A 68 4.59 -9.66 6.74
CA GLY A 68 4.08 -8.73 7.74
C GLY A 68 2.76 -8.07 7.35
N PHE A 69 2.19 -7.32 8.29
CA PHE A 69 0.91 -6.63 8.12
C PHE A 69 0.92 -5.71 6.90
N GLU A 70 1.91 -4.83 6.79
CA GLU A 70 1.98 -3.85 5.69
C GLU A 70 2.35 -4.50 4.35
N VAL A 71 3.09 -5.60 4.37
CA VAL A 71 3.39 -6.38 3.15
C VAL A 71 2.10 -6.98 2.58
N GLU A 72 1.28 -7.61 3.44
CA GLU A 72 0.01 -8.19 3.01
C GLU A 72 -1.00 -7.10 2.63
N LEU A 73 -1.04 -5.99 3.37
CA LEU A 73 -1.87 -4.82 3.03
C LEU A 73 -1.50 -4.25 1.66
N ALA A 74 -0.20 -4.08 1.37
CA ALA A 74 0.27 -3.62 0.07
C ALA A 74 -0.14 -4.56 -1.07
N GLY A 75 -0.11 -5.89 -0.83
CA GLY A 75 -0.61 -6.89 -1.77
C GLY A 75 -2.10 -6.74 -2.06
N ILE A 76 -2.91 -6.53 -1.03
CA ILE A 76 -4.35 -6.31 -1.17
C ILE A 76 -4.64 -5.02 -1.93
N LEU A 77 -3.94 -3.94 -1.63
CA LEU A 77 -4.10 -2.65 -2.31
C LEU A 77 -3.71 -2.75 -3.79
N ALA A 78 -2.58 -3.40 -4.11
CA ALA A 78 -2.16 -3.65 -5.49
C ALA A 78 -3.20 -4.49 -6.26
N ASP A 79 -3.75 -5.55 -5.63
CA ASP A 79 -4.82 -6.36 -6.22
C ASP A 79 -6.09 -5.55 -6.50
N LYS A 80 -6.52 -4.69 -5.58
CA LYS A 80 -7.67 -3.79 -5.78
C LYS A 80 -7.44 -2.81 -6.92
N MET A 81 -6.21 -2.34 -7.10
CA MET A 81 -5.81 -1.47 -8.21
C MET A 81 -5.62 -2.25 -9.54
N GLY A 82 -5.60 -3.59 -9.50
CA GLY A 82 -5.31 -4.43 -10.67
C GLY A 82 -3.85 -4.38 -11.10
N MET A 83 -2.93 -4.09 -10.17
CA MET A 83 -1.50 -3.90 -10.40
C MET A 83 -0.68 -5.06 -9.82
N GLU A 84 0.52 -5.27 -10.36
CA GLU A 84 1.54 -6.11 -9.73
C GLU A 84 2.22 -5.33 -8.59
N LEU A 85 2.55 -6.01 -7.48
CA LEU A 85 3.28 -5.41 -6.37
C LEU A 85 4.78 -5.59 -6.54
N GLU A 86 5.53 -4.48 -6.52
CA GLU A 86 6.99 -4.46 -6.36
C GLU A 86 7.34 -3.81 -5.01
N ILE A 87 7.92 -4.58 -4.09
CA ILE A 87 8.44 -4.05 -2.82
C ILE A 87 9.90 -3.64 -3.01
N VAL A 88 10.22 -2.42 -2.63
CA VAL A 88 11.57 -1.86 -2.67
C VAL A 88 12.07 -1.70 -1.24
N ASP A 89 12.98 -2.60 -0.84
CA ASP A 89 13.63 -2.54 0.47
C ASP A 89 14.62 -1.38 0.55
N THR A 90 14.50 -0.59 1.62
CA THR A 90 15.35 0.58 1.87
C THR A 90 15.57 0.78 3.37
N THR A 91 16.37 1.75 3.76
CA THR A 91 16.56 2.10 5.17
C THR A 91 15.50 3.10 5.63
N GLU A 92 15.17 3.10 6.92
CA GLU A 92 14.23 4.04 7.54
C GLU A 92 14.52 5.50 7.15
N GLU A 93 15.79 5.92 7.21
CA GLU A 93 16.22 7.27 6.86
C GLU A 93 15.92 7.68 5.41
N ASN A 94 15.80 6.71 4.51
CA ASN A 94 15.60 6.93 3.08
C ASN A 94 14.15 6.75 2.64
N LEU A 95 13.27 6.21 3.48
CA LEU A 95 11.88 5.93 3.13
C LEU A 95 11.20 7.14 2.46
N LEU A 96 11.00 8.22 3.19
CA LEU A 96 10.29 9.38 2.65
C LEU A 96 11.14 10.17 1.63
N LYS A 97 12.45 10.26 1.80
CA LYS A 97 13.33 10.95 0.84
C LYS A 97 13.32 10.33 -0.56
N SER A 98 13.16 9.02 -0.63
CA SER A 98 13.16 8.30 -1.90
C SER A 98 11.83 8.43 -2.66
N LEU A 99 10.75 8.88 -2.00
CA LEU A 99 9.52 9.31 -2.69
C LEU A 99 9.80 10.51 -3.62
N ASP A 100 10.52 11.52 -3.14
CA ASP A 100 10.90 12.68 -3.93
C ASP A 100 11.83 12.30 -5.09
N GLY A 101 12.65 11.27 -4.89
CA GLY A 101 13.54 10.70 -5.90
C GLY A 101 12.86 9.77 -6.90
N GLU A 102 11.55 9.59 -6.82
CA GLU A 102 10.78 8.69 -7.72
C GLU A 102 11.31 7.25 -7.74
N VAL A 103 11.76 6.72 -6.59
CA VAL A 103 12.25 5.34 -6.48
C VAL A 103 11.08 4.37 -6.39
N TYR A 104 9.98 4.80 -5.75
CA TYR A 104 8.72 4.08 -5.60
C TYR A 104 7.53 5.05 -5.55
N ASP A 105 6.34 4.52 -5.61
CA ASP A 105 5.08 5.27 -5.72
C ASP A 105 4.57 5.73 -4.35
N CYS A 106 4.67 4.83 -3.37
CA CYS A 106 4.23 5.07 -2.00
C CYS A 106 5.13 4.38 -0.97
N VAL A 107 4.92 4.71 0.29
CA VAL A 107 5.54 4.09 1.46
C VAL A 107 4.46 3.49 2.34
N LEU A 108 4.61 2.21 2.69
CA LEU A 108 3.92 1.52 3.77
C LEU A 108 5.02 0.84 4.61
N SER A 109 5.41 1.44 5.73
CA SER A 109 6.55 0.98 6.53
C SER A 109 6.56 1.61 7.93
N SER A 110 5.48 1.46 8.68
CA SER A 110 5.33 1.99 10.04
C SER A 110 5.65 3.49 10.18
N VAL A 111 5.36 4.27 9.16
CA VAL A 111 5.62 5.71 9.21
C VAL A 111 4.44 6.44 9.85
N GLY A 112 4.72 7.15 10.95
CA GLY A 112 3.73 7.92 11.68
C GLY A 112 3.39 9.27 11.05
N LEU A 113 2.18 9.76 11.37
CA LEU A 113 1.66 11.06 10.94
C LEU A 113 2.23 12.21 11.77
N SER A 114 3.55 12.42 11.70
CA SER A 114 4.16 13.61 12.31
C SER A 114 3.69 14.89 11.61
N GLN A 115 3.73 16.01 12.32
CA GLN A 115 3.43 17.32 11.74
C GLN A 115 4.31 17.61 10.53
N TRP A 116 5.58 17.19 10.56
CA TRP A 116 6.51 17.39 9.47
C TRP A 116 6.11 16.54 8.24
N ASN A 117 5.82 15.26 8.44
CA ASN A 117 5.43 14.34 7.36
C ASN A 117 4.15 14.81 6.65
N THR A 118 3.13 15.22 7.39
CA THR A 118 1.84 15.69 6.84
C THR A 118 1.96 16.96 6.00
N ILE A 119 2.91 17.83 6.34
CA ILE A 119 3.15 19.06 5.57
C ILE A 119 3.89 18.76 4.26
N HIS A 120 4.85 17.82 4.27
CA HIS A 120 5.78 17.64 3.15
C HIS A 120 5.33 16.57 2.15
N TYR A 121 4.52 15.59 2.58
CA TYR A 121 4.09 14.47 1.74
C TYR A 121 2.59 14.41 1.56
N GLY A 122 2.12 13.73 0.50
CA GLY A 122 0.76 13.21 0.40
C GLY A 122 0.62 12.03 1.36
N HIS A 123 -0.53 11.87 1.96
CA HIS A 123 -0.76 10.77 2.92
C HIS A 123 -2.24 10.40 2.98
N THR A 124 -2.52 9.18 3.39
CA THR A 124 -3.86 8.72 3.76
C THR A 124 -4.21 9.18 5.18
N ARG A 125 -5.46 9.01 5.60
CA ARG A 125 -5.76 8.92 7.02
C ARG A 125 -5.02 7.73 7.64
N PRO A 126 -4.78 7.72 8.95
CA PRO A 126 -4.12 6.59 9.57
C PRO A 126 -4.99 5.33 9.49
N TYR A 127 -4.36 4.20 9.22
CA TYR A 127 -5.01 2.88 9.18
C TYR A 127 -4.73 2.03 10.41
N LEU A 128 -3.70 2.36 11.19
CA LEU A 128 -3.39 1.74 12.49
C LEU A 128 -3.07 2.79 13.55
N ASP A 129 -3.35 2.46 14.81
CA ASP A 129 -2.82 3.15 15.99
C ASP A 129 -2.04 2.16 16.86
N LEU A 130 -0.73 2.37 16.95
CA LEU A 130 0.20 1.53 17.69
C LEU A 130 0.40 2.00 19.14
N SER A 131 -0.40 2.94 19.64
CA SER A 131 -0.24 3.53 20.99
C SER A 131 -0.23 2.48 22.10
N SER A 132 -1.10 1.46 22.03
CA SER A 132 -1.14 0.38 23.01
C SER A 132 0.13 -0.49 23.00
N VAL A 133 0.71 -0.70 21.83
CA VAL A 133 1.94 -1.50 21.66
C VAL A 133 3.17 -0.73 22.10
N GLU A 134 3.24 0.56 21.83
CA GLU A 134 4.36 1.42 22.21
C GLU A 134 4.39 1.71 23.71
N GLU A 135 3.25 1.87 24.38
CA GLU A 135 3.20 2.02 25.84
C GLU A 135 3.85 0.84 26.57
N GLU A 136 3.69 -0.39 26.08
CA GLU A 136 4.34 -1.58 26.63
C GLU A 136 5.86 -1.59 26.38
N SER A 137 6.32 -1.04 25.26
CA SER A 137 7.73 -1.00 24.86
C SER A 137 8.48 0.20 25.42
N GLY A 138 7.77 1.26 25.87
CA GLY A 138 8.33 2.54 26.30
C GLY A 138 8.95 3.36 25.15
N ALA A 139 8.59 3.06 23.91
CA ALA A 139 8.96 3.86 22.74
C ALA A 139 8.20 5.19 22.71
N GLU A 140 8.84 6.23 22.19
CA GLU A 140 8.20 7.53 21.93
C GLU A 140 8.18 7.76 20.42
N GLY A 141 6.99 7.92 19.84
CA GLY A 141 6.85 8.17 18.40
C GLY A 141 5.44 8.57 18.00
N ASP A 142 5.27 8.82 16.72
CA ASP A 142 3.93 9.05 16.14
C ASP A 142 3.27 7.68 15.90
N THR A 143 2.31 7.34 16.74
CA THR A 143 1.67 6.00 16.78
C THR A 143 0.64 5.78 15.67
N GLN A 144 0.15 6.85 15.07
CA GLN A 144 -0.85 6.81 14.00
C GLN A 144 -0.16 6.57 12.65
N ILE A 145 -0.23 5.35 12.16
CA ILE A 145 0.46 4.90 10.96
C ILE A 145 -0.39 5.12 9.72
N ALA A 146 0.21 5.72 8.68
CA ALA A 146 -0.44 6.02 7.42
C ALA A 146 0.43 5.65 6.20
N ALA A 147 -0.18 5.55 5.02
CA ALA A 147 0.56 5.45 3.78
C ALA A 147 0.95 6.84 3.28
N PHE A 148 2.16 6.95 2.73
CA PHE A 148 2.69 8.22 2.20
C PHE A 148 2.98 8.14 0.71
N THR A 149 2.73 9.24 0.02
CA THR A 149 3.02 9.44 -1.39
C THR A 149 3.77 10.77 -1.59
N ARG A 150 4.23 11.04 -2.80
CA ARG A 150 4.73 12.38 -3.13
C ARG A 150 3.62 13.42 -2.93
N LYS A 151 4.01 14.61 -2.52
CA LYS A 151 3.05 15.70 -2.31
C LYS A 151 2.27 16.02 -3.59
N GLY A 152 0.95 16.02 -3.48
CA GLY A 152 0.05 16.31 -4.60
C GLY A 152 -0.16 15.17 -5.59
N ASN A 153 0.32 13.96 -5.28
CA ASN A 153 -0.01 12.77 -6.06
C ASN A 153 -1.40 12.24 -5.65
N SER A 154 -2.30 12.02 -6.61
CA SER A 154 -3.65 11.47 -6.38
C SER A 154 -3.66 10.02 -5.89
N LEU A 155 -2.52 9.31 -5.95
CA LEU A 155 -2.40 7.96 -5.39
C LEU A 155 -2.79 7.91 -3.90
N ALA A 156 -2.53 8.98 -3.13
CA ALA A 156 -2.96 9.04 -1.73
C ALA A 156 -4.49 8.92 -1.60
N ASP A 157 -5.25 9.58 -2.47
CA ASP A 157 -6.71 9.53 -2.47
C ASP A 157 -7.20 8.13 -2.89
N THR A 158 -6.56 7.53 -3.89
CA THR A 158 -6.88 6.16 -4.35
C THR A 158 -6.60 5.11 -3.25
N LEU A 159 -5.46 5.22 -2.57
CA LEU A 159 -5.14 4.34 -1.44
C LEU A 159 -6.12 4.53 -0.28
N GLU A 160 -6.50 5.78 -0.01
CA GLU A 160 -7.49 6.12 1.01
C GLU A 160 -8.84 5.44 0.74
N GLU A 161 -9.35 5.50 -0.51
CA GLU A 161 -10.61 4.86 -0.89
C GLU A 161 -10.58 3.36 -0.62
N TYR A 162 -9.50 2.67 -1.01
CA TYR A 162 -9.37 1.23 -0.77
C TYR A 162 -9.16 0.87 0.70
N LEU A 163 -8.45 1.69 1.47
CA LEU A 163 -8.32 1.49 2.92
C LEU A 163 -9.68 1.61 3.64
N GLU A 164 -10.51 2.57 3.25
CA GLU A 164 -11.88 2.69 3.77
C GLU A 164 -12.74 1.48 3.40
N GLU A 165 -12.65 0.97 2.16
CA GLU A 165 -13.35 -0.26 1.79
C GLU A 165 -12.94 -1.44 2.66
N LEU A 166 -11.62 -1.62 2.90
CA LEU A 166 -11.09 -2.70 3.76
C LEU A 166 -11.49 -2.56 5.22
N LYS A 167 -11.67 -1.32 5.68
CA LYS A 167 -12.19 -1.04 7.02
C LYS A 167 -13.68 -1.38 7.10
N GLU A 168 -14.48 -0.94 6.13
CA GLU A 168 -15.92 -1.18 6.10
C GLU A 168 -16.28 -2.67 5.99
N ASP A 169 -15.53 -3.45 5.21
CA ASP A 169 -15.75 -4.89 5.04
C ASP A 169 -15.11 -5.74 6.15
N GLY A 170 -14.36 -5.12 7.06
CA GLY A 170 -13.68 -5.76 8.18
C GLY A 170 -12.39 -6.50 7.83
N SER A 171 -11.93 -6.45 6.59
CA SER A 171 -10.70 -7.11 6.16
C SER A 171 -9.46 -6.53 6.85
N LEU A 172 -9.44 -5.20 7.05
CA LEU A 172 -8.34 -4.52 7.72
C LEU A 172 -8.23 -4.95 9.20
N SER A 173 -9.37 -5.04 9.92
CA SER A 173 -9.44 -5.53 11.29
C SER A 173 -8.99 -6.99 11.43
N GLN A 174 -9.38 -7.86 10.47
CA GLN A 174 -8.93 -9.25 10.43
C GLN A 174 -7.42 -9.34 10.21
N LEU A 175 -6.87 -8.49 9.33
CA LEU A 175 -5.45 -8.44 9.06
C LEU A 175 -4.69 -7.97 10.31
N SER A 176 -5.15 -6.92 10.99
CA SER A 176 -4.59 -6.45 12.25
C SER A 176 -4.57 -7.58 13.30
N THR A 177 -5.71 -8.21 13.54
CA THR A 177 -5.81 -9.32 14.50
C THR A 177 -4.88 -10.49 14.17
N LYS A 178 -4.65 -10.79 12.88
CA LYS A 178 -3.73 -11.85 12.45
C LYS A 178 -2.30 -11.59 12.90
N TYR A 179 -1.82 -10.36 12.80
CA TYR A 179 -0.42 -10.04 13.08
C TYR A 179 -0.18 -9.59 14.53
N PHE A 180 -1.13 -8.87 15.12
CA PHE A 180 -0.96 -8.28 16.46
C PHE A 180 -1.68 -9.08 17.55
N GLY A 181 -2.65 -9.92 17.20
CA GLY A 181 -3.51 -10.63 18.15
C GLY A 181 -4.71 -9.80 18.59
N GLU A 182 -4.80 -8.56 18.20
CA GLU A 182 -5.88 -7.60 18.48
C GLU A 182 -6.13 -6.67 17.29
N ASP A 183 -7.25 -5.94 17.34
CA ASP A 183 -7.60 -4.96 16.32
C ASP A 183 -7.05 -3.58 16.71
N LEU A 184 -6.02 -3.15 15.97
CA LEU A 184 -5.37 -1.84 16.11
C LEU A 184 -5.83 -0.84 15.03
N THR A 185 -6.85 -1.18 14.24
CA THR A 185 -7.33 -0.30 13.14
C THR A 185 -8.14 0.87 13.67
N ILE A 186 -8.12 2.02 12.97
CA ILE A 186 -8.81 3.26 13.35
C ILE A 186 -9.56 3.90 12.17
#